data_4a01cb7994d858a02fdea861ae55e525
#
_entry.id   4a01cb7994d858a02fdea861ae55e525
#
_cell.length_a   1.000
_cell.length_b   1.000
_cell.length_c   1.000
_cell.angle_alpha   90.00
_cell.angle_beta   90.00
_cell.angle_gamma   90.00
#
_symmetry.space_group_name_H-M   'P 1'
#
loop_
_entity.id
_entity.type
_entity.pdbx_description
1 polymer ?
#
loop_
_entity_poly.entity_id
_entity_poly.type
_entity_poly.pdbx_seq_one_letter_code
_entity_poly.pdbx_strand_id
1 'polypeptide(L)'
;MNSTPLMTLNKVNKGFTGQHVLHNISLQLNQGEITTLVGPNGAGKSTLVRIILGLLKPDSGSVVPAANLNIGYMPQKLHIDPTLPISTCRFLQLANTSHSACHSALESVGIGHLAATPIQKLSGGEMQRALLARAILRKPNLLVLDEPVQGVDVNGQNALYKMIGELSRSLNCAVLMVSHDLHIVMSSTDQVICLNHHICCYGRPEQVTKDPAYLDIFGETAIYAHRHDHQHSVHGEVLDAQGVHQHGEGCDHD
;
A
#
# COMPACT_ATOMS: atom_id res chain seq x y z
N MET A 1 2.77 -23.63 -0.42
CA MET A 1 3.64 -23.40 0.76
C MET A 1 2.75 -22.85 1.83
N ASN A 2 2.68 -23.48 3.03
CA ASN A 2 1.89 -22.92 4.13
C ASN A 2 2.61 -21.69 4.65
N SER A 3 2.11 -20.51 4.30
CA SER A 3 2.61 -19.24 4.84
C SER A 3 2.22 -19.13 6.32
N THR A 4 3.17 -18.72 7.16
CA THR A 4 2.93 -18.56 8.60
C THR A 4 2.16 -17.26 8.84
N PRO A 5 0.98 -17.27 9.48
CA PRO A 5 0.24 -16.07 9.76
C PRO A 5 0.97 -15.20 10.79
N LEU A 6 1.15 -13.92 10.48
CA LEU A 6 1.71 -12.92 11.39
C LEU A 6 0.62 -12.23 12.21
N MET A 7 -0.59 -12.15 11.64
CA MET A 7 -1.76 -11.55 12.28
C MET A 7 -3.01 -12.29 11.84
N THR A 8 -3.85 -12.68 12.78
CA THR A 8 -5.16 -13.27 12.50
C THR A 8 -6.26 -12.49 13.20
N LEU A 9 -7.25 -12.05 12.44
CA LEU A 9 -8.48 -11.44 12.94
C LEU A 9 -9.62 -12.47 12.80
N ASN A 10 -10.39 -12.66 13.89
CA ASN A 10 -11.52 -13.58 13.89
C ASN A 10 -12.79 -12.86 14.33
N LYS A 11 -13.74 -12.71 13.40
CA LYS A 11 -15.07 -12.13 13.61
C LYS A 11 -15.04 -10.79 14.35
N VAL A 12 -14.10 -9.94 14.00
CA VAL A 12 -13.90 -8.62 14.62
C VAL A 12 -15.04 -7.69 14.26
N ASN A 13 -15.62 -7.06 15.27
CA ASN A 13 -16.65 -6.03 15.14
C ASN A 13 -16.22 -4.75 15.84
N LYS A 14 -16.57 -3.59 15.26
CA LYS A 14 -16.33 -2.28 15.84
C LYS A 14 -17.38 -1.28 15.44
N GLY A 15 -17.91 -0.55 16.43
CA GLY A 15 -18.83 0.56 16.24
C GLY A 15 -18.40 1.81 17.01
N PHE A 16 -18.98 2.95 16.66
CA PHE A 16 -18.85 4.23 17.35
C PHE A 16 -20.21 4.90 17.41
N THR A 17 -20.60 5.40 18.59
CA THR A 17 -21.85 6.18 18.78
C THR A 17 -23.09 5.56 18.10
N GLY A 18 -23.23 4.22 18.21
CA GLY A 18 -24.39 3.49 17.66
C GLY A 18 -24.29 3.10 16.18
N GLN A 19 -23.20 3.50 15.48
CA GLN A 19 -22.97 3.07 14.09
C GLN A 19 -21.94 1.95 14.04
N HIS A 20 -22.27 0.85 13.36
CA HIS A 20 -21.33 -0.23 13.07
C HIS A 20 -20.39 0.18 11.95
N VAL A 21 -19.09 0.20 12.23
CA VAL A 21 -18.02 0.56 11.27
C VAL A 21 -17.35 -0.68 10.69
N LEU A 22 -17.20 -1.73 11.51
CA LEU A 22 -16.69 -3.04 11.06
C LEU A 22 -17.63 -4.12 11.54
N HIS A 23 -17.99 -5.02 10.65
CA HIS A 23 -18.90 -6.13 10.93
C HIS A 23 -18.27 -7.47 10.51
N ASN A 24 -18.09 -8.37 11.49
CA ASN A 24 -17.64 -9.75 11.28
C ASN A 24 -16.37 -9.90 10.43
N ILE A 25 -15.36 -9.05 10.67
CA ILE A 25 -14.12 -9.07 9.92
C ILE A 25 -13.26 -10.27 10.33
N SER A 26 -12.98 -11.14 9.38
CA SER A 26 -12.05 -12.27 9.54
C SER A 26 -11.02 -12.23 8.41
N LEU A 27 -9.73 -12.13 8.76
CA LEU A 27 -8.62 -12.11 7.79
C LEU A 27 -7.33 -12.61 8.42
N GLN A 28 -6.39 -12.99 7.57
CA GLN A 28 -5.02 -13.34 7.95
C GLN A 28 -4.04 -12.53 7.13
N LEU A 29 -2.96 -12.07 7.77
CA LEU A 29 -1.80 -11.47 7.12
C LEU A 29 -0.64 -12.42 7.26
N ASN A 30 -0.11 -12.87 6.14
CA ASN A 30 0.91 -13.91 6.08
C ASN A 30 2.29 -13.31 5.79
N GLN A 31 3.33 -13.95 6.32
CA GLN A 31 4.71 -13.51 6.09
C GLN A 31 5.08 -13.54 4.60
N GLY A 32 5.76 -12.49 4.14
CA GLY A 32 6.23 -12.37 2.76
C GLY A 32 5.14 -12.07 1.73
N GLU A 33 3.90 -11.81 2.14
CA GLU A 33 2.76 -11.54 1.29
C GLU A 33 2.42 -10.04 1.29
N ILE A 34 2.16 -9.48 0.12
CA ILE A 34 1.67 -8.10 -0.03
C ILE A 34 0.15 -8.17 -0.16
N THR A 35 -0.54 -7.71 0.86
CA THR A 35 -2.01 -7.63 0.91
C THR A 35 -2.45 -6.18 0.79
N THR A 36 -3.34 -5.88 -0.15
CA THR A 36 -3.90 -4.54 -0.28
C THR A 36 -5.35 -4.50 0.16
N LEU A 37 -5.66 -3.55 1.05
CA LEU A 37 -6.98 -3.22 1.54
C LEU A 37 -7.56 -2.08 0.71
N VAL A 38 -8.62 -2.35 -0.03
CA VAL A 38 -9.33 -1.38 -0.86
C VAL A 38 -10.75 -1.18 -0.36
N GLY A 39 -11.38 -0.07 -0.70
CA GLY A 39 -12.76 0.22 -0.32
C GLY A 39 -13.07 1.71 -0.38
N PRO A 40 -14.35 2.10 -0.42
CA PRO A 40 -14.76 3.50 -0.46
C PRO A 40 -14.38 4.28 0.81
N ASN A 41 -14.49 5.61 0.74
CA ASN A 41 -14.34 6.44 1.92
C ASN A 41 -15.44 6.09 2.94
N GLY A 42 -15.06 5.99 4.22
CA GLY A 42 -15.99 5.56 5.27
C GLY A 42 -16.13 4.04 5.45
N ALA A 43 -15.60 3.21 4.56
CA ALA A 43 -15.69 1.74 4.61
C ALA A 43 -15.10 1.07 5.86
N GLY A 44 -14.38 1.81 6.70
CA GLY A 44 -13.77 1.29 7.93
C GLY A 44 -12.28 0.95 7.80
N LYS A 45 -11.61 1.25 6.68
CA LYS A 45 -10.19 0.93 6.43
C LYS A 45 -9.27 1.43 7.55
N SER A 46 -9.33 2.71 7.89
CA SER A 46 -8.50 3.29 8.95
C SER A 46 -8.83 2.74 10.34
N THR A 47 -10.09 2.35 10.57
CA THR A 47 -10.50 1.66 11.81
C THR A 47 -9.86 0.27 11.89
N LEU A 48 -9.89 -0.49 10.80
CA LEU A 48 -9.27 -1.80 10.72
C LEU A 48 -7.75 -1.72 10.91
N VAL A 49 -7.09 -0.77 10.25
CA VAL A 49 -5.65 -0.49 10.44
C VAL A 49 -5.33 -0.19 11.91
N ARG A 50 -6.10 0.67 12.57
CA ARG A 50 -5.87 0.98 14.00
C ARG A 50 -6.05 -0.23 14.91
N ILE A 51 -6.95 -1.15 14.58
CA ILE A 51 -7.14 -2.41 15.31
C ILE A 51 -5.92 -3.31 15.09
N ILE A 52 -5.44 -3.47 13.86
CA ILE A 52 -4.24 -4.26 13.52
C ILE A 52 -3.01 -3.70 14.24
N LEU A 53 -2.87 -2.38 14.33
CA LEU A 53 -1.78 -1.70 15.04
C LEU A 53 -1.90 -1.79 16.58
N GLY A 54 -3.00 -2.35 17.11
CA GLY A 54 -3.26 -2.38 18.55
C GLY A 54 -3.61 -1.01 19.16
N LEU A 55 -3.87 0.01 18.33
CA LEU A 55 -4.24 1.37 18.75
C LEU A 55 -5.73 1.49 19.11
N LEU A 56 -6.53 0.51 18.69
CA LEU A 56 -7.97 0.46 18.94
C LEU A 56 -8.38 -0.97 19.26
N LYS A 57 -9.14 -1.16 20.34
CA LYS A 57 -9.69 -2.47 20.70
C LYS A 57 -10.99 -2.72 19.92
N PRO A 58 -11.20 -3.93 19.38
CA PRO A 58 -12.51 -4.33 18.85
C PRO A 58 -13.56 -4.42 19.97
N ASP A 59 -14.84 -4.30 19.62
CA ASP A 59 -15.94 -4.46 20.56
C ASP A 59 -16.26 -5.96 20.78
N SER A 60 -16.03 -6.78 19.76
CA SER A 60 -16.09 -8.25 19.85
C SER A 60 -15.22 -8.91 18.79
N GLY A 61 -15.03 -10.22 18.91
CA GLY A 61 -14.06 -10.98 18.11
C GLY A 61 -12.69 -11.00 18.74
N SER A 62 -11.67 -11.46 18.00
CA SER A 62 -10.31 -11.54 18.52
C SER A 62 -9.28 -11.12 17.47
N VAL A 63 -8.19 -10.55 17.94
CA VAL A 63 -6.99 -10.21 17.15
C VAL A 63 -5.83 -10.97 17.76
N VAL A 64 -5.22 -11.84 16.98
CA VAL A 64 -4.16 -12.75 17.43
C VAL A 64 -2.89 -12.45 16.64
N PRO A 65 -1.96 -11.66 17.21
CA PRO A 65 -0.65 -11.45 16.62
C PRO A 65 0.26 -12.67 16.85
N ALA A 66 1.20 -12.91 15.94
CA ALA A 66 2.30 -13.85 16.18
C ALA A 66 3.18 -13.37 17.36
N ALA A 67 3.80 -14.30 18.08
CA ALA A 67 4.59 -13.96 19.27
C ALA A 67 5.77 -13.02 18.98
N ASN A 68 6.33 -13.07 17.77
CA ASN A 68 7.46 -12.27 17.32
C ASN A 68 7.04 -11.11 16.40
N LEU A 69 5.76 -10.69 16.43
CA LEU A 69 5.27 -9.63 15.57
C LEU A 69 5.97 -8.29 15.88
N ASN A 70 6.58 -7.72 14.86
CA ASN A 70 7.19 -6.39 14.87
C ASN A 70 6.61 -5.58 13.71
N ILE A 71 5.83 -4.53 14.03
CA ILE A 71 5.11 -3.73 13.04
C ILE A 71 5.87 -2.44 12.73
N GLY A 72 6.12 -2.19 11.43
CA GLY A 72 6.45 -0.88 10.90
C GLY A 72 5.19 -0.20 10.39
N TYR A 73 4.98 1.06 10.76
CA TYR A 73 3.78 1.80 10.34
C TYR A 73 4.14 3.09 9.64
N MET A 74 3.54 3.29 8.48
CA MET A 74 3.57 4.51 7.70
C MET A 74 2.15 5.09 7.64
N PRO A 75 1.86 6.22 8.32
CA PRO A 75 0.53 6.84 8.32
C PRO A 75 0.28 7.60 7.01
N GLN A 76 -0.98 7.74 6.64
CA GLN A 76 -1.45 8.51 5.48
C GLN A 76 -0.94 9.96 5.51
N LYS A 77 -1.03 10.61 6.67
CA LYS A 77 -0.57 11.99 6.88
C LYS A 77 0.17 12.09 8.19
N LEU A 78 1.27 12.82 8.17
CA LEU A 78 1.96 13.23 9.36
C LEU A 78 1.95 14.77 9.41
N HIS A 79 1.34 15.30 10.44
CA HIS A 79 1.38 16.74 10.68
C HIS A 79 2.64 17.07 11.46
N ILE A 80 3.57 17.79 10.81
CA ILE A 80 4.79 18.30 11.43
C ILE A 80 4.66 19.82 11.48
N ASP A 81 4.81 20.38 12.67
CA ASP A 81 4.76 21.82 12.84
C ASP A 81 5.82 22.50 11.95
N PRO A 82 5.44 23.43 11.07
CA PRO A 82 6.38 24.12 10.16
C PRO A 82 7.51 24.86 10.89
N THR A 83 7.30 25.23 12.14
CA THR A 83 8.28 25.94 12.95
C THR A 83 9.30 25.04 13.64
N LEU A 84 9.09 23.69 13.62
CA LEU A 84 9.98 22.73 14.25
C LEU A 84 11.25 22.55 13.40
N PRO A 85 12.44 22.98 13.84
CA PRO A 85 13.68 22.85 13.07
C PRO A 85 14.25 21.44 13.17
N ILE A 86 13.64 20.47 12.46
CA ILE A 86 14.05 19.08 12.51
C ILE A 86 14.55 18.61 11.14
N SER A 87 15.74 18.05 11.06
CA SER A 87 16.25 17.42 9.84
C SER A 87 15.62 16.05 9.61
N THR A 88 15.65 15.58 8.36
CA THR A 88 15.13 14.26 7.96
C THR A 88 15.73 13.14 8.80
N CYS A 89 17.05 13.12 9.00
CA CYS A 89 17.71 12.13 9.83
C CYS A 89 17.26 12.23 11.31
N ARG A 90 17.15 13.46 11.85
CA ARG A 90 16.70 13.66 13.23
C ARG A 90 15.26 13.22 13.44
N PHE A 91 14.40 13.42 12.44
CA PHE A 91 13.03 12.90 12.45
C PHE A 91 12.98 11.36 12.56
N LEU A 92 13.85 10.66 11.83
CA LEU A 92 13.96 9.20 11.95
C LEU A 92 14.45 8.79 13.33
N GLN A 93 15.41 9.51 13.92
CA GLN A 93 15.96 9.23 15.25
C GLN A 93 14.93 9.33 16.39
N LEU A 94 13.79 10.01 16.18
CA LEU A 94 12.68 10.01 17.16
C LEU A 94 12.11 8.60 17.41
N ALA A 95 12.44 7.62 16.58
CA ALA A 95 12.10 6.21 16.79
C ALA A 95 13.10 5.47 17.71
N ASN A 96 13.96 6.19 18.46
CA ASN A 96 15.00 5.63 19.35
C ASN A 96 15.99 4.71 18.64
N THR A 97 16.50 5.15 17.49
CA THR A 97 17.48 4.42 16.68
C THR A 97 18.80 5.19 16.56
N SER A 98 19.87 4.47 16.20
CA SER A 98 21.19 5.09 16.01
C SER A 98 21.23 5.97 14.75
N HIS A 99 22.15 6.94 14.71
CA HIS A 99 22.38 7.78 13.54
C HIS A 99 22.72 6.95 12.29
N SER A 100 23.56 5.93 12.43
CA SER A 100 23.95 5.04 11.33
C SER A 100 22.74 4.27 10.77
N ALA A 101 21.86 3.75 11.63
CA ALA A 101 20.64 3.06 11.20
C ALA A 101 19.71 4.00 10.42
N CYS A 102 19.57 5.26 10.89
CA CYS A 102 18.77 6.25 10.17
C CYS A 102 19.35 6.56 8.78
N HIS A 103 20.67 6.71 8.68
CA HIS A 103 21.33 6.96 7.40
C HIS A 103 21.16 5.77 6.44
N SER A 104 21.38 4.54 6.91
CA SER A 104 21.14 3.33 6.11
C SER A 104 19.69 3.20 5.64
N ALA A 105 18.72 3.55 6.49
CA ALA A 105 17.32 3.52 6.10
C ALA A 105 16.99 4.58 5.03
N LEU A 106 17.54 5.80 5.12
CA LEU A 106 17.39 6.84 4.11
C LEU A 106 18.04 6.44 2.78
N GLU A 107 19.20 5.80 2.82
CA GLU A 107 19.87 5.26 1.63
C GLU A 107 19.02 4.17 0.97
N SER A 108 18.42 3.26 1.74
CA SER A 108 17.61 2.16 1.20
C SER A 108 16.35 2.63 0.47
N VAL A 109 15.88 3.85 0.74
CA VAL A 109 14.76 4.48 0.03
C VAL A 109 15.20 5.58 -0.96
N GLY A 110 16.52 5.71 -1.21
CA GLY A 110 17.09 6.60 -2.22
C GLY A 110 17.10 8.09 -1.88
N ILE A 111 17.02 8.46 -0.59
CA ILE A 111 17.05 9.85 -0.12
C ILE A 111 18.14 10.11 0.93
N GLY A 112 19.21 9.33 0.95
CA GLY A 112 20.32 9.51 1.90
C GLY A 112 20.94 10.90 1.83
N HIS A 113 21.04 11.50 0.62
CA HIS A 113 21.51 12.86 0.40
C HIS A 113 20.68 13.95 1.07
N LEU A 114 19.44 13.66 1.46
CA LEU A 114 18.52 14.58 2.14
C LEU A 114 18.55 14.43 3.68
N ALA A 115 19.47 13.66 4.23
CA ALA A 115 19.55 13.40 5.68
C ALA A 115 19.63 14.69 6.54
N ALA A 116 20.35 15.71 6.06
CA ALA A 116 20.49 17.00 6.73
C ALA A 116 19.39 18.02 6.36
N THR A 117 18.58 17.73 5.34
CA THR A 117 17.52 18.63 4.88
C THR A 117 16.40 18.72 5.91
N PRO A 118 15.87 19.93 6.22
CA PRO A 118 14.68 20.07 7.05
C PRO A 118 13.51 19.27 6.48
N ILE A 119 12.83 18.49 7.32
CA ILE A 119 11.76 17.57 6.89
C ILE A 119 10.62 18.30 6.17
N GLN A 120 10.36 19.56 6.53
CA GLN A 120 9.32 20.40 5.94
C GLN A 120 9.65 20.87 4.51
N LYS A 121 10.93 20.75 4.09
CA LYS A 121 11.39 21.13 2.75
C LYS A 121 11.38 19.98 1.75
N LEU A 122 11.00 18.79 2.20
CA LEU A 122 10.88 17.62 1.32
C LEU A 122 9.68 17.78 0.39
N SER A 123 9.83 17.38 -0.86
CA SER A 123 8.70 17.19 -1.78
C SER A 123 7.78 16.07 -1.28
N GLY A 124 6.56 15.96 -1.84
CA GLY A 124 5.61 14.92 -1.46
C GLY A 124 6.22 13.51 -1.57
N GLY A 125 6.89 13.19 -2.68
CA GLY A 125 7.53 11.90 -2.88
C GLY A 125 8.70 11.63 -1.93
N GLU A 126 9.53 12.65 -1.64
CA GLU A 126 10.63 12.54 -0.67
C GLU A 126 10.09 12.36 0.76
N MET A 127 8.99 13.03 1.11
CA MET A 127 8.32 12.85 2.39
C MET A 127 7.81 11.42 2.54
N GLN A 128 7.15 10.84 1.51
CA GLN A 128 6.68 9.46 1.54
C GLN A 128 7.84 8.48 1.70
N ARG A 129 8.97 8.70 1.01
CA ARG A 129 10.20 7.91 1.20
C ARG A 129 10.77 8.06 2.61
N ALA A 130 10.75 9.24 3.21
CA ALA A 130 11.20 9.46 4.59
C ALA A 130 10.30 8.74 5.61
N LEU A 131 8.97 8.73 5.40
CA LEU A 131 8.02 7.98 6.21
C LEU A 131 8.24 6.46 6.07
N LEU A 132 8.47 5.98 4.86
CA LEU A 132 8.80 4.57 4.59
C LEU A 132 10.11 4.18 5.27
N ALA A 133 11.18 5.00 5.14
CA ALA A 133 12.45 4.80 5.85
C ALA A 133 12.24 4.67 7.36
N ARG A 134 11.41 5.53 7.95
CA ARG A 134 11.08 5.47 9.37
C ARG A 134 10.33 4.18 9.74
N ALA A 135 9.41 3.71 8.89
CA ALA A 135 8.65 2.49 9.13
C ALA A 135 9.55 1.24 9.13
N ILE A 136 10.59 1.19 8.29
CA ILE A 136 11.49 0.03 8.18
C ILE A 136 12.66 0.03 9.18
N LEU A 137 12.89 1.14 9.92
CA LEU A 137 14.03 1.29 10.84
C LEU A 137 14.20 0.15 11.83
N ARG A 138 13.11 -0.40 12.32
CA ARG A 138 13.13 -1.49 13.33
C ARG A 138 13.11 -2.88 12.70
N LYS A 139 13.35 -2.99 11.37
CA LYS A 139 13.30 -4.26 10.62
C LYS A 139 12.00 -5.02 10.92
N PRO A 140 10.86 -4.46 10.57
CA PRO A 140 9.56 -5.08 10.84
C PRO A 140 9.42 -6.39 10.07
N ASN A 141 8.58 -7.31 10.60
CA ASN A 141 8.09 -8.47 9.85
C ASN A 141 6.66 -8.25 9.30
N LEU A 142 5.97 -7.18 9.74
CA LEU A 142 4.74 -6.66 9.13
C LEU A 142 4.89 -5.16 8.90
N LEU A 143 4.74 -4.71 7.68
CA LEU A 143 4.74 -3.31 7.29
C LEU A 143 3.31 -2.88 6.95
N VAL A 144 2.79 -1.90 7.68
CA VAL A 144 1.45 -1.33 7.46
C VAL A 144 1.60 0.04 6.85
N LEU A 145 1.10 0.21 5.61
CA LEU A 145 1.22 1.42 4.81
C LEU A 145 -0.17 2.00 4.51
N ASP A 146 -0.46 3.16 5.07
CA ASP A 146 -1.75 3.83 4.88
C ASP A 146 -1.63 4.90 3.78
N GLU A 147 -2.14 4.61 2.58
CA GLU A 147 -2.07 5.44 1.37
C GLU A 147 -0.64 5.95 1.04
N PRO A 148 0.34 5.06 0.84
CA PRO A 148 1.77 5.42 0.77
C PRO A 148 2.14 6.33 -0.40
N VAL A 149 1.31 6.44 -1.43
CA VAL A 149 1.58 7.24 -2.64
C VAL A 149 0.79 8.55 -2.69
N GLN A 150 0.07 8.91 -1.62
CA GLN A 150 -0.74 10.12 -1.61
C GLN A 150 0.13 11.37 -1.81
N GLY A 151 -0.25 12.22 -2.78
CA GLY A 151 0.47 13.46 -3.10
C GLY A 151 1.77 13.25 -3.90
N VAL A 152 1.95 12.07 -4.49
CA VAL A 152 3.07 11.73 -5.38
C VAL A 152 2.58 11.69 -6.82
N ASP A 153 3.37 12.17 -7.77
CA ASP A 153 3.04 12.08 -9.20
C ASP A 153 3.08 10.61 -9.69
N VAL A 154 2.48 10.34 -10.87
CA VAL A 154 2.29 8.97 -11.39
C VAL A 154 3.62 8.21 -11.51
N ASN A 155 4.69 8.86 -11.98
CA ASN A 155 6.00 8.21 -12.12
C ASN A 155 6.59 7.87 -10.75
N GLY A 156 6.48 8.78 -9.79
CA GLY A 156 6.90 8.59 -8.41
C GLY A 156 6.11 7.48 -7.71
N GLN A 157 4.80 7.36 -7.99
CA GLN A 157 3.95 6.29 -7.45
C GLN A 157 4.46 4.92 -7.88
N ASN A 158 4.70 4.70 -9.18
CA ASN A 158 5.23 3.46 -9.72
C ASN A 158 6.59 3.10 -9.09
N ALA A 159 7.49 4.09 -8.96
CA ALA A 159 8.78 3.90 -8.32
C ALA A 159 8.65 3.51 -6.84
N LEU A 160 7.69 4.10 -6.11
CA LEU A 160 7.47 3.82 -4.70
C LEU A 160 6.86 2.42 -4.49
N TYR A 161 5.89 1.99 -5.31
CA TYR A 161 5.33 0.62 -5.24
C TYR A 161 6.41 -0.44 -5.54
N LYS A 162 7.23 -0.22 -6.57
CA LYS A 162 8.37 -1.11 -6.87
C LYS A 162 9.31 -1.21 -5.67
N MET A 163 9.66 -0.09 -5.06
CA MET A 163 10.50 -0.03 -3.86
C MET A 163 9.87 -0.78 -2.68
N ILE A 164 8.57 -0.64 -2.44
CA ILE A 164 7.85 -1.37 -1.38
C ILE A 164 7.98 -2.88 -1.62
N GLY A 165 7.79 -3.35 -2.86
CA GLY A 165 7.96 -4.76 -3.22
C GLY A 165 9.40 -5.27 -3.04
N GLU A 166 10.40 -4.47 -3.34
CA GLU A 166 11.81 -4.80 -3.11
C GLU A 166 12.14 -4.86 -1.61
N LEU A 167 11.65 -3.91 -0.82
CA LEU A 167 11.82 -3.89 0.64
C LEU A 167 11.10 -5.08 1.30
N SER A 168 9.87 -5.41 0.89
CA SER A 168 9.15 -6.59 1.38
C SER A 168 9.98 -7.85 1.22
N ARG A 169 10.55 -8.06 0.03
CA ARG A 169 11.40 -9.23 -0.26
C ARG A 169 12.71 -9.22 0.51
N SER A 170 13.42 -8.08 0.55
CA SER A 170 14.73 -7.97 1.21
C SER A 170 14.63 -8.12 2.74
N LEU A 171 13.56 -7.65 3.33
CA LEU A 171 13.29 -7.77 4.78
C LEU A 171 12.53 -9.06 5.13
N ASN A 172 12.08 -9.84 4.13
CA ASN A 172 11.17 -10.97 4.30
C ASN A 172 9.95 -10.59 5.16
N CYS A 173 9.36 -9.42 4.89
CA CYS A 173 8.24 -8.91 5.66
C CYS A 173 6.93 -8.94 4.87
N ALA A 174 5.82 -9.16 5.59
CA ALA A 174 4.48 -8.94 5.05
C ALA A 174 4.22 -7.44 4.87
N VAL A 175 3.38 -7.10 3.91
CA VAL A 175 2.89 -5.73 3.72
C VAL A 175 1.38 -5.72 3.74
N LEU A 176 0.78 -4.91 4.60
CA LEU A 176 -0.61 -4.49 4.50
C LEU A 176 -0.64 -3.06 3.98
N MET A 177 -1.14 -2.88 2.79
CA MET A 177 -1.24 -1.58 2.15
C MET A 177 -2.70 -1.15 2.04
N VAL A 178 -3.02 0.07 2.45
CA VAL A 178 -4.32 0.70 2.17
C VAL A 178 -4.17 1.57 0.94
N SER A 179 -5.03 1.38 -0.05
CA SER A 179 -5.03 2.20 -1.25
C SER A 179 -6.44 2.39 -1.80
N HIS A 180 -6.65 3.51 -2.47
CA HIS A 180 -7.83 3.77 -3.29
C HIS A 180 -7.51 3.71 -4.79
N ASP A 181 -6.22 3.63 -5.15
CA ASP A 181 -5.77 3.51 -6.53
C ASP A 181 -5.63 2.03 -6.92
N LEU A 182 -6.62 1.54 -7.67
CA LEU A 182 -6.73 0.12 -8.00
C LEU A 182 -5.80 -0.32 -9.13
N HIS A 183 -5.51 0.58 -10.08
CA HIS A 183 -4.77 0.20 -11.29
C HIS A 183 -3.32 -0.15 -11.00
N ILE A 184 -2.65 0.64 -10.19
CA ILE A 184 -1.23 0.45 -9.86
C ILE A 184 -1.06 -0.65 -8.81
N VAL A 185 -2.02 -0.72 -7.87
CA VAL A 185 -2.03 -1.71 -6.78
C VAL A 185 -2.11 -3.13 -7.32
N MET A 186 -2.94 -3.38 -8.35
CA MET A 186 -3.15 -4.73 -8.89
C MET A 186 -1.89 -5.38 -9.44
N SER A 187 -0.91 -4.61 -9.92
CA SER A 187 0.36 -5.13 -10.44
C SER A 187 1.40 -5.46 -9.37
N SER A 188 1.19 -4.98 -8.15
CA SER A 188 2.19 -5.00 -7.06
C SER A 188 1.72 -5.73 -5.81
N THR A 189 0.58 -6.44 -5.88
CA THR A 189 -0.04 -7.07 -4.71
C THR A 189 -0.33 -8.55 -4.96
N ASP A 190 -0.20 -9.37 -3.90
CA ASP A 190 -0.48 -10.81 -3.97
C ASP A 190 -1.95 -11.09 -3.64
N GLN A 191 -2.54 -10.32 -2.72
CA GLN A 191 -3.92 -10.44 -2.26
C GLN A 191 -4.60 -9.09 -2.17
N VAL A 192 -5.88 -9.04 -2.52
CA VAL A 192 -6.74 -7.87 -2.37
C VAL A 192 -7.86 -8.19 -1.39
N ILE A 193 -8.15 -7.27 -0.50
CA ILE A 193 -9.29 -7.30 0.43
C ILE A 193 -10.18 -6.11 0.11
N CYS A 194 -11.41 -6.36 -0.31
CA CYS A 194 -12.41 -5.32 -0.50
C CYS A 194 -13.20 -5.13 0.81
N LEU A 195 -13.13 -3.94 1.36
CA LEU A 195 -13.83 -3.57 2.59
C LEU A 195 -14.93 -2.57 2.29
N ASN A 196 -16.13 -2.90 2.76
CA ASN A 196 -17.26 -1.99 2.87
C ASN A 196 -18.05 -2.35 4.14
N HIS A 197 -17.56 -1.92 5.29
CA HIS A 197 -17.99 -2.31 6.64
C HIS A 197 -17.81 -3.82 6.94
N HIS A 198 -17.79 -4.66 5.96
CA HIS A 198 -17.46 -6.09 5.99
C HIS A 198 -16.52 -6.41 4.83
N ILE A 199 -15.91 -7.58 4.84
CA ILE A 199 -15.11 -8.04 3.69
C ILE A 199 -16.11 -8.54 2.63
N CYS A 200 -16.23 -7.79 1.53
CA CYS A 200 -17.15 -8.09 0.43
C CYS A 200 -16.49 -8.95 -0.65
N CYS A 201 -15.18 -8.83 -0.86
CA CYS A 201 -14.40 -9.70 -1.74
C CYS A 201 -12.98 -9.88 -1.20
N TYR A 202 -12.36 -11.02 -1.52
CA TYR A 202 -11.01 -11.37 -1.12
C TYR A 202 -10.41 -12.36 -2.14
N GLY A 203 -9.17 -12.14 -2.52
CA GLY A 203 -8.47 -13.03 -3.44
C GLY A 203 -7.33 -12.36 -4.18
N ARG A 204 -6.81 -13.07 -5.18
CA ARG A 204 -5.80 -12.50 -6.09
C ARG A 204 -6.41 -11.38 -6.94
N PRO A 205 -5.60 -10.40 -7.39
CA PRO A 205 -6.08 -9.29 -8.22
C PRO A 205 -6.97 -9.71 -9.38
N GLU A 206 -6.56 -10.75 -10.14
CA GLU A 206 -7.29 -11.20 -11.32
C GLU A 206 -8.66 -11.85 -10.99
N GLN A 207 -8.84 -12.32 -9.77
CA GLN A 207 -10.10 -12.88 -9.27
C GLN A 207 -11.01 -11.77 -8.78
N VAL A 208 -10.46 -10.86 -7.98
CA VAL A 208 -11.20 -9.76 -7.36
C VAL A 208 -11.76 -8.79 -8.42
N THR A 209 -11.01 -8.47 -9.47
CA THR A 209 -11.48 -7.60 -10.55
C THR A 209 -12.70 -8.14 -11.32
N LYS A 210 -12.99 -9.44 -11.21
CA LYS A 210 -14.15 -10.09 -11.83
C LYS A 210 -15.28 -10.34 -10.85
N ASP A 211 -15.08 -10.05 -9.56
CA ASP A 211 -16.08 -10.26 -8.52
C ASP A 211 -17.20 -9.21 -8.65
N PRO A 212 -18.48 -9.62 -8.71
CA PRO A 212 -19.62 -8.70 -8.77
C PRO A 212 -19.61 -7.66 -7.65
N ALA A 213 -19.26 -8.05 -6.42
CA ALA A 213 -19.20 -7.14 -5.29
C ALA A 213 -18.11 -6.05 -5.45
N TYR A 214 -17.02 -6.36 -6.17
CA TYR A 214 -16.01 -5.39 -6.53
C TYR A 214 -16.55 -4.40 -7.57
N LEU A 215 -17.22 -4.90 -8.62
CA LEU A 215 -17.80 -4.09 -9.68
C LEU A 215 -18.89 -3.15 -9.16
N ASP A 216 -19.71 -3.60 -8.22
CA ASP A 216 -20.74 -2.79 -7.56
C ASP A 216 -20.14 -1.61 -6.78
N ILE A 217 -18.97 -1.81 -6.14
CA ILE A 217 -18.30 -0.77 -5.33
C ILE A 217 -17.51 0.22 -6.17
N PHE A 218 -16.81 -0.27 -7.19
CA PHE A 218 -15.81 0.54 -7.94
C PHE A 218 -16.22 0.86 -9.37
N GLY A 219 -17.30 0.24 -9.89
CA GLY A 219 -17.80 0.40 -11.26
C GLY A 219 -16.96 -0.33 -12.32
N GLU A 220 -17.51 -0.50 -13.51
CA GLU A 220 -16.86 -1.18 -14.65
C GLU A 220 -15.62 -0.44 -15.17
N THR A 221 -15.53 0.87 -14.95
CA THR A 221 -14.39 1.71 -15.38
C THR A 221 -13.08 1.37 -14.67
N ALA A 222 -13.13 0.63 -13.56
CA ALA A 222 -11.93 0.16 -12.87
C ALA A 222 -11.18 -0.98 -13.61
N ILE A 223 -11.70 -1.49 -14.75
CA ILE A 223 -11.18 -2.68 -15.43
C ILE A 223 -10.24 -2.36 -16.60
N TYR A 224 -10.05 -1.10 -16.97
CA TYR A 224 -9.14 -0.74 -18.08
C TYR A 224 -7.66 -0.88 -17.68
N ALA A 225 -7.22 -2.11 -17.42
CA ALA A 225 -5.83 -2.49 -17.59
C ALA A 225 -5.63 -2.86 -19.06
N HIS A 226 -5.22 -1.91 -19.89
CA HIS A 226 -4.76 -2.20 -21.23
C HIS A 226 -3.53 -3.13 -21.14
N ARG A 227 -3.74 -4.43 -21.39
CA ARG A 227 -2.67 -5.30 -21.83
C ARG A 227 -2.37 -4.88 -23.29
N HIS A 228 -1.38 -4.07 -23.48
CA HIS A 228 -0.80 -3.90 -24.81
C HIS A 228 0.07 -5.12 -25.12
N ASP A 229 -0.53 -6.14 -25.70
CA ASP A 229 0.16 -7.34 -26.22
C ASP A 229 0.67 -7.09 -27.66
N HIS A 230 1.01 -5.85 -28.03
CA HIS A 230 1.54 -5.53 -29.34
C HIS A 230 2.85 -4.74 -29.23
N GLN A 231 3.79 -5.11 -30.10
CA GLN A 231 5.06 -4.39 -30.24
C GLN A 231 4.84 -3.21 -31.18
N HIS A 232 5.35 -2.04 -30.80
CA HIS A 232 5.38 -0.87 -31.67
C HIS A 232 6.67 -0.86 -32.48
N SER A 233 6.59 -0.50 -33.77
CA SER A 233 7.76 -0.19 -34.59
C SER A 233 8.47 1.07 -34.08
N VAL A 234 9.73 1.28 -34.50
CA VAL A 234 10.52 2.48 -34.15
C VAL A 234 9.83 3.80 -34.58
N HIS A 235 8.78 3.73 -35.36
CA HIS A 235 7.98 4.88 -35.86
C HIS A 235 6.57 4.95 -35.23
N GLY A 236 6.27 4.14 -34.18
CA GLY A 236 5.02 4.23 -33.42
C GLY A 236 3.84 3.45 -34.01
N GLU A 237 4.04 2.64 -35.06
CA GLU A 237 2.98 1.81 -35.64
C GLU A 237 2.81 0.49 -34.87
N VAL A 238 1.56 0.04 -34.74
CA VAL A 238 1.20 -1.22 -34.06
C VAL A 238 1.48 -2.39 -35.02
N LEU A 239 2.27 -3.37 -34.58
CA LEU A 239 2.55 -4.61 -35.31
C LEU A 239 1.75 -5.76 -34.70
N ASP A 240 1.20 -6.64 -35.54
CA ASP A 240 0.61 -7.89 -35.10
C ASP A 240 1.69 -8.93 -34.72
N ALA A 241 1.28 -10.06 -34.15
CA ALA A 241 2.18 -11.12 -33.71
C ALA A 241 2.99 -11.77 -34.84
N GLN A 242 2.78 -11.36 -36.11
CA GLN A 242 3.46 -11.87 -37.31
C GLN A 242 4.22 -10.79 -38.08
N GLY A 243 4.21 -9.53 -37.60
CA GLY A 243 4.98 -8.42 -38.15
C GLY A 243 4.43 -7.83 -39.46
N VAL A 244 3.14 -8.03 -39.76
CA VAL A 244 2.49 -7.55 -40.98
C VAL A 244 1.69 -6.28 -40.69
N HIS A 245 1.82 -5.25 -41.56
CA HIS A 245 1.04 -3.99 -41.49
C HIS A 245 -0.43 -4.24 -41.82
N GLN A 246 -1.36 -3.93 -40.91
CA GLN A 246 -2.77 -3.80 -41.22
C GLN A 246 -3.15 -2.31 -41.18
N HIS A 247 -3.54 -1.78 -42.34
CA HIS A 247 -4.22 -0.49 -42.44
C HIS A 247 -5.71 -0.72 -42.10
N GLY A 248 -6.12 -0.37 -40.89
CA GLY A 248 -7.53 -0.24 -40.55
C GLY A 248 -8.02 1.16 -40.86
N GLU A 249 -8.98 1.27 -41.76
CA GLU A 249 -9.73 2.51 -42.02
C GLU A 249 -10.58 2.85 -40.78
N GLY A 250 -10.46 4.10 -40.32
CA GLY A 250 -11.46 4.73 -39.44
C GLY A 250 -11.08 4.93 -37.98
N CYS A 251 -10.30 5.96 -37.70
CA CYS A 251 -10.38 6.70 -36.44
C CYS A 251 -10.40 8.19 -36.78
N ASP A 252 -11.61 8.74 -36.92
CA ASP A 252 -11.84 10.19 -36.90
C ASP A 252 -11.73 10.63 -35.43
N HIS A 253 -10.83 11.58 -35.20
CA HIS A 253 -10.76 12.36 -33.97
C HIS A 253 -11.24 13.78 -34.28
N ASP A 254 -12.41 14.13 -33.76
CA ASP A 254 -12.79 15.49 -33.39
C ASP A 254 -12.61 15.70 -31.91
#